data_37a8389b30a6c64547ee8ef7e8074c18
#
_entry.id   37a8389b30a6c64547ee8ef7e8074c18
#
_cell.length_a   1.000
_cell.length_b   1.000
_cell.length_c   1.000
_cell.angle_alpha   90.00
_cell.angle_beta   90.00
_cell.angle_gamma   90.00
#
_symmetry.space_group_name_H-M   'P 1'
#
loop_
_entity.id
_entity.type
_entity.pdbx_description
1 polymer ?
#
loop_
_entity_poly.entity_id
_entity_poly.type
_entity_poly.pdbx_seq_one_letter_code
_entity_poly.pdbx_strand_id
1 'polypeptide(L)'
;LTPLGMKQAQHVHDTWTSFLQLPASLHPPLPELVCSSPLRRSLSTLCISWQGILAHETKVHVREHLREVIGKNTCDQRVTRTDLERHMQFHPFRIAIHGDFTEHDSLWTVREQC
;
A
#
# COMPACT_ATOMS: atom_id res chain seq x y z
N LEU A 1 6.19 6.05 7.02
CA LEU A 1 6.66 4.94 7.87
C LEU A 1 7.79 5.40 8.79
N THR A 2 7.80 4.85 10.00
CA THR A 2 8.93 5.00 10.92
C THR A 2 10.12 4.17 10.42
N PRO A 3 11.35 4.44 10.90
CA PRO A 3 12.50 3.58 10.57
C PRO A 3 12.26 2.12 10.94
N LEU A 4 11.61 1.84 12.06
CA LEU A 4 11.25 0.48 12.44
C LEU A 4 10.25 -0.13 11.46
N GLY A 5 9.23 0.62 11.05
CA GLY A 5 8.25 0.15 10.06
C GLY A 5 8.89 -0.18 8.72
N MET A 6 9.85 0.62 8.29
CA MET A 6 10.62 0.35 7.07
C MET A 6 11.42 -0.95 7.17
N LYS A 7 12.05 -1.20 8.31
CA LYS A 7 12.78 -2.44 8.56
C LYS A 7 11.86 -3.65 8.57
N GLN A 8 10.67 -3.51 9.13
CA GLN A 8 9.68 -4.58 9.16
C GLN A 8 9.22 -4.93 7.74
N ALA A 9 8.94 -3.91 6.91
CA ALA A 9 8.56 -4.12 5.51
C ALA A 9 9.71 -4.77 4.72
N GLN A 10 10.95 -4.34 4.96
CA GLN A 10 12.12 -4.94 4.33
C GLN A 10 12.29 -6.40 4.74
N HIS A 11 11.99 -6.74 5.98
CA HIS A 11 12.02 -8.11 6.45
C HIS A 11 11.03 -9.01 5.69
N VAL A 12 9.83 -8.50 5.41
CA VAL A 12 8.85 -9.21 4.58
C VAL A 12 9.42 -9.45 3.18
N HIS A 13 10.03 -8.43 2.59
CA HIS A 13 10.68 -8.54 1.28
C HIS A 13 11.75 -9.63 1.29
N ASP A 14 12.61 -9.64 2.29
CA ASP A 14 13.71 -10.60 2.40
C ASP A 14 13.18 -12.03 2.56
N THR A 15 12.11 -12.18 3.34
CA THR A 15 11.47 -13.49 3.55
C THR A 15 10.91 -14.04 2.24
N TRP A 16 10.21 -13.23 1.46
CA TRP A 16 9.68 -13.66 0.15
C TRP A 16 10.80 -13.95 -0.84
N THR A 17 11.85 -13.16 -0.84
CA THR A 17 13.01 -13.41 -1.69
C THR A 17 13.62 -14.77 -1.37
N SER A 18 13.70 -15.12 -0.09
CA SER A 18 14.17 -16.45 0.34
C SER A 18 13.27 -17.58 -0.15
N PHE A 19 11.95 -17.40 -0.09
CA PHE A 19 11.01 -18.38 -0.61
C PHE A 19 11.21 -18.63 -2.11
N LEU A 20 11.48 -17.59 -2.88
CA LEU A 20 11.68 -17.70 -4.32
C LEU A 20 12.96 -18.45 -4.70
N GLN A 21 13.89 -18.63 -3.77
CA GLN A 21 15.10 -19.42 -3.96
C GLN A 21 14.87 -20.93 -3.76
N LEU A 22 13.71 -21.30 -3.22
CA LEU A 22 13.34 -22.71 -3.08
C LEU A 22 12.93 -23.31 -4.43
N PRO A 23 12.92 -24.65 -4.58
CA PRO A 23 12.35 -25.27 -5.76
C PRO A 23 10.91 -24.82 -6.01
N ALA A 24 10.52 -24.69 -7.28
CA ALA A 24 9.21 -24.17 -7.66
C ALA A 24 8.04 -24.87 -6.97
N SER A 25 8.14 -26.17 -6.73
CA SER A 25 7.12 -26.95 -6.04
C SER A 25 6.93 -26.57 -4.56
N LEU A 26 7.88 -25.85 -3.98
CA LEU A 26 7.86 -25.43 -2.59
C LEU A 26 7.57 -23.93 -2.44
N HIS A 27 7.43 -23.21 -3.55
CA HIS A 27 7.08 -21.77 -3.49
C HIS A 27 5.67 -21.61 -2.99
N PRO A 28 5.42 -20.65 -2.06
CA PRO A 28 4.06 -20.17 -1.83
C PRO A 28 3.53 -19.55 -3.13
N PRO A 29 2.23 -19.64 -3.42
CA PRO A 29 1.68 -18.97 -4.60
C PRO A 29 1.83 -17.48 -4.48
N LEU A 30 2.22 -16.81 -5.58
CA LEU A 30 2.25 -15.34 -5.63
C LEU A 30 0.82 -14.80 -5.69
N PRO A 31 0.60 -13.59 -5.14
CA PRO A 31 -0.72 -12.96 -5.21
C PRO A 31 -1.18 -12.75 -6.65
N GLU A 32 -2.43 -13.03 -6.92
CA GLU A 32 -3.07 -12.76 -8.21
C GLU A 32 -3.76 -11.40 -8.21
N LEU A 33 -4.18 -10.94 -7.04
CA LEU A 33 -4.85 -9.65 -6.85
C LEU A 33 -4.14 -8.88 -5.74
N VAL A 34 -3.80 -7.63 -6.02
CA VAL A 34 -3.13 -6.76 -5.05
C VAL A 34 -4.03 -5.56 -4.77
N CYS A 35 -4.39 -5.40 -3.52
CA CYS A 35 -5.21 -4.29 -3.06
C CYS A 35 -4.51 -3.55 -1.93
N SER A 36 -4.79 -2.27 -1.80
CA SER A 36 -4.21 -1.47 -0.74
C SER A 36 -5.17 -0.41 -0.25
N SER A 37 -5.02 -0.06 1.02
CA SER A 37 -5.56 1.16 1.58
C SER A 37 -4.94 2.38 0.86
N PRO A 38 -5.65 3.51 0.77
CA PRO A 38 -5.13 4.72 0.13
C PRO A 38 -4.13 5.49 0.99
N LEU A 39 -3.87 5.05 2.21
CA LEU A 39 -2.91 5.73 3.08
C LEU A 39 -1.49 5.50 2.58
N ARG A 40 -0.68 6.57 2.60
CA ARG A 40 0.70 6.48 2.09
C ARG A 40 1.53 5.44 2.83
N ARG A 41 1.32 5.28 4.14
CA ARG A 41 2.03 4.25 4.92
C ARG A 41 1.76 2.84 4.39
N SER A 42 0.51 2.56 4.01
CA SER A 42 0.13 1.25 3.47
C SER A 42 0.75 1.01 2.11
N LEU A 43 0.72 2.00 1.23
CA LEU A 43 1.31 1.91 -0.10
C LEU A 43 2.83 1.80 -0.02
N SER A 44 3.47 2.52 0.90
CA SER A 44 4.91 2.41 1.12
C SER A 44 5.30 1.04 1.62
N THR A 45 4.54 0.47 2.54
CA THR A 45 4.76 -0.91 3.01
C THR A 45 4.68 -1.91 1.87
N LEU A 46 3.67 -1.77 1.02
CA LEU A 46 3.49 -2.64 -0.14
C LEU A 46 4.68 -2.54 -1.10
N CYS A 47 5.12 -1.33 -1.41
CA CYS A 47 6.23 -1.13 -2.32
C CYS A 47 7.55 -1.68 -1.77
N ILE A 48 7.84 -1.46 -0.50
CA ILE A 48 9.06 -1.98 0.13
C ILE A 48 9.03 -3.51 0.17
N SER A 49 7.89 -4.09 0.56
CA SER A 49 7.77 -5.53 0.75
C SER A 49 7.83 -6.31 -0.57
N TRP A 50 7.27 -5.78 -1.64
CA TRP A 50 7.04 -6.52 -2.88
C TRP A 50 7.85 -6.03 -4.07
N GLN A 51 8.66 -5.00 -3.92
CA GLN A 51 9.51 -4.51 -5.00
C GLN A 51 10.45 -5.61 -5.49
N GLY A 52 10.48 -5.83 -6.80
CA GLY A 52 11.32 -6.86 -7.40
C GLY A 52 10.75 -8.28 -7.30
N ILE A 53 9.69 -8.49 -6.52
CA ILE A 53 9.01 -9.80 -6.40
C ILE A 53 7.83 -9.85 -7.35
N LEU A 54 6.99 -8.80 -7.34
CA LEU A 54 5.92 -8.64 -8.31
C LEU A 54 6.41 -7.85 -9.51
N ALA A 55 5.79 -8.09 -10.68
CA ALA A 55 6.13 -7.38 -11.90
C ALA A 55 5.90 -5.86 -11.74
N HIS A 56 6.73 -5.05 -12.41
CA HIS A 56 6.59 -3.58 -12.41
C HIS A 56 5.22 -3.10 -12.84
N GLU A 57 4.57 -3.85 -13.74
CA GLU A 57 3.26 -3.48 -14.27
C GLU A 57 2.11 -3.99 -13.44
N THR A 58 2.39 -4.62 -12.30
CA THR A 58 1.35 -5.09 -11.39
C THR A 58 0.47 -3.93 -10.97
N LYS A 59 -0.84 -4.10 -11.20
CA LYS A 59 -1.83 -3.09 -10.85
C LYS A 59 -2.23 -3.25 -9.39
N VAL A 60 -2.04 -2.20 -8.61
CA VAL A 60 -2.46 -2.14 -7.21
C VAL A 60 -3.82 -1.44 -7.14
N HIS A 61 -4.83 -2.16 -6.70
CA HIS A 61 -6.18 -1.61 -6.56
C HIS A 61 -6.29 -0.86 -5.23
N VAL A 62 -6.45 0.46 -5.32
CA VAL A 62 -6.57 1.33 -4.15
C VAL A 62 -8.05 1.50 -3.82
N ARG A 63 -8.40 1.09 -2.62
CA ARG A 63 -9.79 1.08 -2.16
C ARG A 63 -9.95 1.86 -0.87
N GLU A 64 -10.87 2.82 -0.85
CA GLU A 64 -11.17 3.65 0.31
C GLU A 64 -11.60 2.80 1.51
N HIS A 65 -12.37 1.76 1.27
CA HIS A 65 -12.91 0.91 2.33
C HIS A 65 -11.89 -0.04 2.98
N LEU A 66 -10.67 -0.06 2.49
CA LEU A 66 -9.59 -0.82 3.13
C LEU A 66 -8.86 -0.02 4.20
N ARG A 67 -9.29 1.21 4.47
CA ARG A 67 -8.71 2.01 5.54
C ARG A 67 -9.07 1.43 6.90
N GLU A 68 -8.12 1.57 7.82
CA GLU A 68 -8.36 1.28 9.23
C GLU A 68 -9.39 2.26 9.81
N VAL A 69 -9.87 1.97 11.02
CA VAL A 69 -10.75 2.89 11.72
C VAL A 69 -10.05 4.24 11.87
N ILE A 70 -10.74 5.29 11.46
CA ILE A 70 -10.21 6.65 11.54
C ILE A 70 -10.21 7.09 13.00
N GLY A 71 -9.03 7.44 13.50
CA GLY A 71 -8.84 7.91 14.87
C GLY A 71 -8.53 9.39 14.95
N LYS A 72 -7.88 9.78 16.03
CA LYS A 72 -7.54 11.17 16.32
C LYS A 72 -6.29 11.67 15.60
N ASN A 73 -5.45 10.76 15.13
CA ASN A 73 -4.16 11.10 14.56
C ASN A 73 -4.29 11.54 13.11
N THR A 74 -3.54 12.55 12.72
CA THR A 74 -3.55 13.04 11.34
C THR A 74 -3.04 11.99 10.35
N CYS A 75 -2.29 11.00 10.80
CA CYS A 75 -1.85 9.90 9.94
C CYS A 75 -3.00 9.00 9.48
N ASP A 76 -4.17 9.08 10.11
CA ASP A 76 -5.37 8.37 9.68
C ASP A 76 -6.09 9.08 8.53
N GLN A 77 -5.78 10.35 8.28
CA GLN A 77 -6.28 11.11 7.15
C GLN A 77 -5.44 10.80 5.92
N ARG A 78 -6.10 10.49 4.81
CA ARG A 78 -5.38 10.30 3.55
C ARG A 78 -5.11 11.63 2.86
N VAL A 79 -4.10 11.65 2.01
CA VAL A 79 -3.87 12.77 1.10
C VAL A 79 -4.97 12.83 0.03
N THR A 80 -5.05 13.93 -0.72
CA THR A 80 -5.97 14.02 -1.84
C THR A 80 -5.64 12.96 -2.90
N ARG A 81 -6.62 12.64 -3.74
CA ARG A 81 -6.43 11.72 -4.87
C ARG A 81 -5.29 12.21 -5.77
N THR A 82 -5.24 13.50 -6.07
CA THR A 82 -4.20 14.08 -6.92
C THR A 82 -2.81 13.90 -6.30
N ASP A 83 -2.67 14.16 -5.01
CA ASP A 83 -1.40 13.99 -4.32
C ASP A 83 -0.99 12.51 -4.25
N LEU A 84 -1.95 11.62 -4.08
CA LEU A 84 -1.71 10.19 -4.06
C LEU A 84 -1.19 9.70 -5.43
N GLU A 85 -1.84 10.10 -6.51
CA GLU A 85 -1.42 9.75 -7.86
C GLU A 85 -0.02 10.28 -8.14
N ARG A 86 0.27 11.51 -7.71
CA ARG A 86 1.59 12.12 -7.87
C ARG A 86 2.66 11.38 -7.08
N HIS A 87 2.34 10.97 -5.86
CA HIS A 87 3.24 10.19 -5.02
C HIS A 87 3.56 8.84 -5.66
N MET A 88 2.56 8.15 -6.19
CA MET A 88 2.69 6.81 -6.72
C MET A 88 3.34 6.75 -8.11
N GLN A 89 3.44 7.85 -8.84
CA GLN A 89 4.08 7.83 -10.16
C GLN A 89 5.56 7.45 -10.11
N PHE A 90 6.21 7.60 -8.96
CA PHE A 90 7.61 7.25 -8.76
C PHE A 90 7.79 5.86 -8.16
N HIS A 91 6.70 5.14 -7.88
CA HIS A 91 6.76 3.78 -7.35
C HIS A 91 6.74 2.75 -8.47
N PRO A 92 7.25 1.53 -8.22
CA PRO A 92 7.37 0.52 -9.28
C PRO A 92 6.03 -0.04 -9.75
N PHE A 93 4.96 0.14 -8.97
CA PHE A 93 3.66 -0.43 -9.31
C PHE A 93 2.70 0.65 -9.79
N ARG A 94 1.78 0.27 -10.68
CA ARG A 94 0.68 1.13 -11.11
C ARG A 94 -0.43 1.08 -10.09
N ILE A 95 -1.12 2.19 -9.88
CA ILE A 95 -2.31 2.19 -9.04
C ILE A 95 -3.56 2.28 -9.92
N ALA A 96 -4.60 1.57 -9.49
CA ALA A 96 -5.93 1.66 -10.06
C ALA A 96 -6.85 2.23 -8.99
N ILE A 97 -7.28 3.47 -9.17
CA ILE A 97 -8.17 4.15 -8.25
C ILE A 97 -9.60 3.93 -8.73
N HIS A 98 -10.43 3.41 -7.83
CA HIS A 98 -11.82 3.12 -8.17
C HIS A 98 -12.68 4.37 -8.18
N GLY A 99 -13.79 4.34 -8.95
CA GLY A 99 -14.58 5.51 -9.25
C GLY A 99 -15.28 6.19 -8.06
N ASP A 100 -15.44 5.49 -6.95
CA ASP A 100 -15.98 6.03 -5.71
C ASP A 100 -14.94 6.76 -4.85
N PHE A 101 -13.70 6.80 -5.31
CA PHE A 101 -12.59 7.44 -4.59
C PHE A 101 -12.62 8.95 -4.83
N THR A 102 -12.94 9.71 -3.78
CA THR A 102 -13.07 11.16 -3.86
C THR A 102 -11.71 11.86 -3.83
N GLU A 103 -11.65 13.10 -4.36
CA GLU A 103 -10.44 13.92 -4.32
C GLU A 103 -10.01 14.19 -2.87
N HIS A 104 -10.93 14.64 -2.04
CA HIS A 104 -10.69 14.92 -0.63
C HIS A 104 -11.14 13.76 0.24
N ASP A 105 -10.55 13.67 1.42
CA ASP A 105 -10.90 12.63 2.38
C ASP A 105 -12.27 12.91 3.00
N SER A 106 -13.30 12.36 2.38
CA SER A 106 -14.68 12.53 2.84
C SER A 106 -15.01 11.76 4.11
N LEU A 107 -14.17 10.79 4.48
CA LEU A 107 -14.35 10.01 5.71
C LEU A 107 -13.71 10.68 6.92
N TRP A 108 -12.84 11.65 6.71
CA TRP A 108 -12.20 12.41 7.76
C TRP A 108 -13.02 13.64 8.10
N THR A 109 -13.45 13.77 9.34
CA THR A 109 -14.21 14.93 9.81
C THR A 109 -13.54 15.57 11.02
N VAL A 110 -13.85 16.87 11.26
CA VAL A 110 -13.27 17.62 12.37
C VAL A 110 -13.58 16.96 13.72
N ARG A 111 -14.77 16.41 13.90
CA ARG A 111 -15.14 15.80 15.17
C ARG A 111 -14.35 14.51 15.46
N GLU A 112 -13.83 13.85 14.46
CA GLU A 112 -13.02 12.65 14.62
C GLU A 112 -11.61 12.96 15.09
N GLN A 113 -11.24 14.23 15.06
CA GLN A 113 -9.98 14.72 15.57
C GLN A 113 -10.00 14.97 17.08
N CYS A 114 -11.15 14.93 17.66
CA CYS A 114 -11.33 15.22 19.09
C CYS A 114 -11.22 14.00 19.98
#